data_36363d22e36795fbf48c8a9a9356fb7e
#
_entry.id   36363d22e36795fbf48c8a9a9356fb7e
#
_cell.length_a   1.000
_cell.length_b   1.000
_cell.length_c   1.000
_cell.angle_alpha   90.00
_cell.angle_beta   90.00
_cell.angle_gamma   90.00
#
_symmetry.space_group_name_H-M   'P 1'
#
loop_
_entity.id
_entity.type
_entity.pdbx_description
1 polymer ?
#
loop_
_entity_poly.entity_id
_entity_poly.type
_entity_poly.pdbx_seq_one_letter_code
_entity_poly.pdbx_strand_id
1 'polypeptide(L)'
;MVAISTTGTEQSGSRAPRVDGSPGFSSFIAVTAAEAGQAIPSQYLLAEAAAPPRTLVDILYETARRFPDAPAIDDGEVQLTYAELIGDIEESVQWLAARGIGRGDRIGIRMPSGSYALYTAILATLATGAAYVPVDADDPEERAALVFGEAQVVAIITEAGLVRGPGSSRG
;
A
#
# COMPACT_ATOMS: atom_id res chain seq x y z
N MET A 1 31.38 -1.12 66.24
CA MET A 1 30.73 -2.28 66.86
C MET A 1 29.24 -1.99 66.94
N VAL A 2 28.43 -2.37 66.01
CA VAL A 2 27.01 -2.71 66.10
C VAL A 2 26.58 -3.24 64.71
N ALA A 3 26.19 -4.48 64.64
CA ALA A 3 25.59 -5.10 63.44
C ALA A 3 24.13 -4.69 63.33
N ILE A 4 23.68 -4.39 62.10
CA ILE A 4 22.26 -4.27 61.80
C ILE A 4 21.95 -5.22 60.67
N SER A 5 21.21 -6.29 60.97
CA SER A 5 20.56 -7.18 60.01
C SER A 5 19.37 -6.42 59.37
N THR A 6 19.29 -6.46 58.05
CA THR A 6 18.10 -6.00 57.36
C THR A 6 17.52 -7.17 56.57
N THR A 7 16.37 -7.63 57.03
CA THR A 7 15.53 -8.65 56.41
C THR A 7 14.85 -8.05 55.19
N GLY A 8 15.15 -8.59 54.03
CA GLY A 8 14.45 -8.17 52.76
C GLY A 8 13.12 -8.86 52.66
N THR A 9 12.08 -8.07 52.55
CA THR A 9 10.71 -8.53 52.22
C THR A 9 10.56 -8.60 50.70
N GLU A 10 10.37 -9.82 50.17
CA GLU A 10 9.98 -10.06 48.79
C GLU A 10 8.55 -9.52 48.58
N GLN A 11 8.39 -8.50 47.76
CA GLN A 11 7.11 -8.13 47.22
C GLN A 11 6.88 -8.89 45.91
N SER A 12 5.97 -9.87 46.00
CA SER A 12 5.35 -10.57 44.86
C SER A 12 4.57 -9.57 44.01
N GLY A 13 5.17 -9.13 42.91
CA GLY A 13 4.48 -8.35 41.89
C GLY A 13 3.61 -9.25 41.02
N SER A 14 2.30 -9.19 41.24
CA SER A 14 1.30 -9.80 40.39
C SER A 14 1.40 -9.26 38.97
N ARG A 15 1.92 -10.08 38.07
CA ARG A 15 1.98 -9.77 36.65
C ARG A 15 0.59 -10.07 36.03
N ALA A 16 -0.09 -9.03 35.53
CA ALA A 16 -1.34 -9.17 34.80
C ALA A 16 -1.17 -10.12 33.62
N PRO A 17 -2.19 -10.93 33.28
CA PRO A 17 -2.12 -11.83 32.15
C PRO A 17 -2.03 -11.04 30.84
N ARG A 18 -1.02 -11.34 30.02
CA ARG A 18 -0.95 -10.89 28.64
C ARG A 18 -2.08 -11.56 27.87
N VAL A 19 -2.89 -10.77 27.21
CA VAL A 19 -3.88 -11.25 26.23
C VAL A 19 -3.09 -11.65 24.97
N ASP A 20 -2.70 -12.93 24.91
CA ASP A 20 -2.20 -13.57 23.68
C ASP A 20 -3.40 -13.83 22.77
N GLY A 21 -3.58 -12.98 21.77
CA GLY A 21 -4.68 -13.10 20.82
C GLY A 21 -4.41 -12.50 19.45
N SER A 22 -3.18 -12.05 19.17
CA SER A 22 -2.78 -11.72 17.80
C SER A 22 -1.84 -12.81 17.30
N PRO A 23 -2.15 -13.49 16.19
CA PRO A 23 -1.17 -14.36 15.54
C PRO A 23 -0.04 -13.46 15.05
N GLY A 24 1.07 -13.46 15.80
CA GLY A 24 2.26 -12.71 15.40
C GLY A 24 2.75 -13.21 14.04
N PHE A 25 3.25 -12.30 13.24
CA PHE A 25 3.88 -12.55 11.93
C PHE A 25 4.97 -13.64 11.97
N SER A 26 5.43 -14.00 13.17
CA SER A 26 6.44 -15.04 13.44
C SER A 26 5.93 -16.46 13.24
N SER A 27 4.62 -16.70 13.25
CA SER A 27 4.07 -18.05 13.07
C SER A 27 3.99 -18.49 11.60
N PHE A 28 4.23 -17.58 10.64
CA PHE A 28 4.25 -17.92 9.22
C PHE A 28 5.61 -18.40 8.70
N ILE A 29 6.69 -18.31 9.50
CA ILE A 29 8.06 -18.63 9.03
C ILE A 29 8.63 -19.87 9.75
N ALA A 30 7.95 -20.42 10.74
CA ALA A 30 8.38 -21.66 11.39
C ALA A 30 7.92 -22.90 10.60
N VAL A 31 8.43 -23.05 9.37
CA VAL A 31 8.47 -24.39 8.75
C VAL A 31 9.56 -25.14 9.50
N THR A 32 9.16 -26.03 10.39
CA THR A 32 10.12 -26.89 11.09
C THR A 32 10.80 -27.83 10.10
N ALA A 33 12.07 -28.14 10.32
CA ALA A 33 12.82 -29.04 9.42
C ALA A 33 12.16 -30.42 9.22
N ALA A 34 11.21 -30.79 10.08
CA ALA A 34 10.39 -32.01 9.95
C ALA A 34 9.32 -31.89 8.87
N GLU A 35 8.88 -30.68 8.51
CA GLU A 35 7.87 -30.44 7.47
C GLU A 35 8.50 -30.21 6.08
N ALA A 36 9.82 -29.98 6.02
CA ALA A 36 10.57 -29.81 4.77
C ALA A 36 10.58 -31.08 3.87
N GLY A 37 10.11 -32.22 4.39
CA GLY A 37 9.95 -33.47 3.64
C GLY A 37 8.53 -33.73 3.14
N GLN A 38 7.55 -32.89 3.48
CA GLN A 38 6.21 -33.03 2.90
C GLN A 38 6.23 -32.46 1.47
N ALA A 39 5.89 -33.33 0.50
CA ALA A 39 5.74 -32.90 -0.87
C ALA A 39 4.74 -31.73 -0.93
N ILE A 40 5.15 -30.60 -1.51
CA ILE A 40 4.24 -29.49 -1.80
C ILE A 40 3.02 -30.08 -2.51
N PRO A 41 1.79 -29.87 -1.99
CA PRO A 41 0.60 -30.40 -2.64
C PRO A 41 0.61 -30.05 -4.12
N SER A 42 0.35 -31.04 -4.97
CA SER A 42 0.44 -30.88 -6.43
C SER A 42 -0.42 -29.75 -6.98
N GLN A 43 -1.47 -29.33 -6.25
CA GLN A 43 -2.29 -28.18 -6.58
C GLN A 43 -1.49 -26.85 -6.65
N TYR A 44 -0.37 -26.72 -5.93
CA TYR A 44 0.52 -25.56 -6.01
C TYR A 44 1.58 -25.67 -7.12
N LEU A 45 1.75 -26.86 -7.67
CA LEU A 45 2.69 -27.13 -8.76
C LEU A 45 2.04 -27.12 -10.16
N LEU A 46 0.71 -26.98 -10.21
CA LEU A 46 -0.03 -26.92 -11.48
C LEU A 46 0.05 -25.49 -12.05
N ALA A 47 1.20 -25.16 -12.64
CA ALA A 47 1.37 -23.92 -13.41
C ALA A 47 0.31 -23.78 -14.53
N GLU A 48 -0.19 -24.91 -15.05
CA GLU A 48 -1.26 -24.93 -16.05
C GLU A 48 -2.62 -24.51 -15.52
N ALA A 49 -2.82 -24.54 -14.19
CA ALA A 49 -4.06 -24.10 -13.54
C ALA A 49 -4.00 -22.65 -13.07
N ALA A 50 -2.86 -21.96 -13.22
CA ALA A 50 -2.75 -20.55 -12.88
C ALA A 50 -3.63 -19.73 -13.83
N ALA A 51 -4.46 -18.86 -13.25
CA ALA A 51 -5.22 -17.89 -14.04
C ALA A 51 -4.22 -17.04 -14.89
N PRO A 52 -4.63 -16.58 -16.07
CA PRO A 52 -3.79 -15.68 -16.86
C PRO A 52 -3.28 -14.53 -16.02
N PRO A 53 -2.03 -14.06 -16.22
CA PRO A 53 -1.50 -12.91 -15.52
C PRO A 53 -2.45 -11.71 -15.69
N ARG A 54 -2.85 -11.10 -14.57
CA ARG A 54 -3.72 -9.93 -14.54
C ARG A 54 -3.06 -8.84 -13.71
N THR A 55 -3.22 -7.61 -14.14
CA THR A 55 -2.82 -6.44 -13.34
C THR A 55 -3.89 -6.13 -12.29
N LEU A 56 -3.53 -5.32 -11.29
CA LEU A 56 -4.51 -4.80 -10.32
C LEU A 56 -5.63 -4.02 -11.04
N VAL A 57 -5.28 -3.29 -12.08
CA VAL A 57 -6.22 -2.51 -12.89
C VAL A 57 -7.21 -3.43 -13.62
N ASP A 58 -6.75 -4.54 -14.21
CA ASP A 58 -7.64 -5.53 -14.86
C ASP A 58 -8.66 -6.10 -13.86
N ILE A 59 -8.20 -6.43 -12.65
CA ILE A 59 -9.07 -6.95 -11.59
C ILE A 59 -10.12 -5.91 -11.19
N LEU A 60 -9.71 -4.65 -11.01
CA LEU A 60 -10.60 -3.55 -10.67
C LEU A 60 -11.69 -3.35 -11.73
N TYR A 61 -11.30 -3.23 -13.00
CA TYR A 61 -12.27 -3.04 -14.09
C TYR A 61 -13.22 -4.24 -14.26
N GLU A 62 -12.72 -5.46 -14.08
CA GLU A 62 -13.55 -6.65 -14.10
C GLU A 62 -14.57 -6.65 -12.96
N THR A 63 -14.13 -6.27 -11.75
CA THR A 63 -15.01 -6.18 -10.57
C THR A 63 -16.07 -5.09 -10.76
N ALA A 64 -15.68 -3.92 -11.25
CA ALA A 64 -16.59 -2.82 -11.52
C ALA A 64 -17.67 -3.19 -12.56
N ARG A 65 -17.31 -3.94 -13.60
CA ARG A 65 -18.30 -4.43 -14.58
C ARG A 65 -19.30 -5.42 -14.00
N ARG A 66 -18.90 -6.20 -13.00
CA ARG A 66 -19.77 -7.20 -12.35
C ARG A 66 -20.65 -6.59 -11.28
N PHE A 67 -20.13 -5.60 -10.56
CA PHE A 67 -20.75 -5.04 -9.36
C PHE A 67 -20.65 -3.50 -9.36
N PRO A 68 -21.21 -2.79 -10.37
CA PRO A 68 -21.00 -1.35 -10.50
C PRO A 68 -21.53 -0.56 -9.31
N ASP A 69 -22.65 -0.96 -8.73
CA ASP A 69 -23.31 -0.26 -7.64
C ASP A 69 -22.83 -0.70 -6.24
N ALA A 70 -21.90 -1.67 -6.17
CA ALA A 70 -21.36 -2.08 -4.89
C ALA A 70 -20.37 -1.03 -4.34
N PRO A 71 -20.27 -0.87 -3.00
CA PRO A 71 -19.27 0.00 -2.39
C PRO A 71 -17.85 -0.44 -2.78
N ALA A 72 -17.02 0.51 -3.20
CA ALA A 72 -15.64 0.28 -3.62
C ALA A 72 -14.64 0.92 -2.65
N ILE A 73 -14.90 2.15 -2.22
CA ILE A 73 -14.08 2.88 -1.24
C ILE A 73 -15.01 3.56 -0.25
N ASP A 74 -14.60 3.53 1.03
CA ASP A 74 -15.21 4.29 2.11
C ASP A 74 -14.07 4.74 3.02
N ASP A 75 -13.79 6.05 3.10
CA ASP A 75 -12.75 6.63 3.95
C ASP A 75 -13.34 7.35 5.19
N GLY A 76 -14.67 7.22 5.38
CA GLY A 76 -15.43 7.83 6.45
C GLY A 76 -15.99 9.22 6.13
N GLU A 77 -15.49 9.88 5.09
CA GLU A 77 -15.99 11.16 4.57
C GLU A 77 -16.67 10.97 3.20
N VAL A 78 -16.08 10.14 2.37
CA VAL A 78 -16.54 9.85 1.00
C VAL A 78 -16.76 8.35 0.85
N GLN A 79 -17.92 7.97 0.33
CA GLN A 79 -18.23 6.61 -0.07
C GLN A 79 -18.48 6.58 -1.58
N LEU A 80 -17.71 5.77 -2.30
CA LEU A 80 -17.83 5.60 -3.74
C LEU A 80 -18.24 4.16 -4.06
N THR A 81 -19.11 4.02 -5.04
CA THR A 81 -19.37 2.76 -5.73
C THR A 81 -18.24 2.44 -6.71
N TYR A 82 -18.18 1.21 -7.21
CA TYR A 82 -17.23 0.87 -8.27
C TYR A 82 -17.44 1.71 -9.54
N ALA A 83 -18.67 2.02 -9.93
CA ALA A 83 -18.94 2.84 -11.09
C ALA A 83 -18.39 4.27 -10.93
N GLU A 84 -18.60 4.89 -9.78
CA GLU A 84 -18.08 6.23 -9.47
C GLU A 84 -16.55 6.22 -9.41
N LEU A 85 -15.93 5.25 -8.72
CA LEU A 85 -14.49 5.11 -8.66
C LEU A 85 -13.86 4.96 -10.05
N ILE A 86 -14.44 4.16 -10.94
CA ILE A 86 -13.95 4.03 -12.31
C ILE A 86 -14.09 5.34 -13.07
N GLY A 87 -15.17 6.10 -12.88
CA GLY A 87 -15.33 7.42 -13.47
C GLY A 87 -14.21 8.38 -13.08
N ASP A 88 -13.90 8.47 -11.78
CA ASP A 88 -12.84 9.31 -11.25
C ASP A 88 -11.44 8.88 -11.75
N ILE A 89 -11.21 7.56 -11.84
CA ILE A 89 -9.97 7.02 -12.39
C ILE A 89 -9.82 7.39 -13.87
N GLU A 90 -10.86 7.22 -14.68
CA GLU A 90 -10.83 7.51 -16.11
C GLU A 90 -10.62 9.00 -16.39
N GLU A 91 -11.26 9.88 -15.63
CA GLU A 91 -11.01 11.33 -15.70
C GLU A 91 -9.54 11.66 -15.35
N SER A 92 -9.03 11.06 -14.28
CA SER A 92 -7.63 11.24 -13.86
C SER A 92 -6.65 10.70 -14.90
N VAL A 93 -6.93 9.56 -15.53
CA VAL A 93 -6.12 8.99 -16.63
C VAL A 93 -6.05 9.95 -17.82
N GLN A 94 -7.20 10.49 -18.25
CA GLN A 94 -7.25 11.47 -19.35
C GLN A 94 -6.44 12.72 -18.99
N TRP A 95 -6.57 13.21 -17.77
CA TRP A 95 -5.86 14.38 -17.27
C TRP A 95 -4.34 14.17 -17.23
N LEU A 96 -3.86 12.99 -16.81
CA LEU A 96 -2.44 12.60 -16.81
C LEU A 96 -1.92 12.45 -18.24
N ALA A 97 -2.67 11.74 -19.11
CA ALA A 97 -2.30 11.52 -20.50
C ALA A 97 -2.18 12.84 -21.28
N ALA A 98 -3.08 13.81 -21.05
CA ALA A 98 -3.01 15.14 -21.66
C ALA A 98 -1.72 15.91 -21.27
N ARG A 99 -1.04 15.48 -20.20
CA ARG A 99 0.26 16.04 -19.75
C ARG A 99 1.46 15.20 -20.18
N GLY A 100 1.25 14.23 -21.05
CA GLY A 100 2.28 13.34 -21.57
C GLY A 100 2.77 12.29 -20.59
N ILE A 101 2.01 12.03 -19.52
CA ILE A 101 2.33 11.03 -18.51
C ILE A 101 1.75 9.68 -18.96
N GLY A 102 2.57 8.65 -18.93
CA GLY A 102 2.15 7.33 -19.35
C GLY A 102 3.18 6.24 -19.05
N ARG A 103 3.15 5.22 -19.88
CA ARG A 103 3.96 4.02 -19.70
C ARG A 103 5.46 4.33 -19.59
N GLY A 104 6.07 3.81 -18.52
CA GLY A 104 7.49 3.97 -18.22
C GLY A 104 7.82 5.18 -17.37
N ASP A 105 6.86 6.07 -17.12
CA ASP A 105 7.03 7.18 -16.19
C ASP A 105 6.90 6.73 -14.73
N ARG A 106 7.47 7.50 -13.83
CA ARG A 106 7.29 7.36 -12.38
C ARG A 106 6.66 8.62 -11.83
N ILE A 107 5.57 8.44 -11.10
CA ILE A 107 4.75 9.53 -10.54
C ILE A 107 4.85 9.47 -9.03
N GLY A 108 5.31 10.55 -8.41
CA GLY A 108 5.22 10.74 -6.97
C GLY A 108 3.76 10.97 -6.58
N ILE A 109 3.35 10.42 -5.46
CA ILE A 109 2.04 10.70 -4.87
C ILE A 109 2.28 11.10 -3.42
N ARG A 110 1.91 12.34 -3.08
CA ARG A 110 2.04 12.89 -1.73
C ARG A 110 0.67 13.30 -1.23
N MET A 111 0.01 12.39 -0.54
CA MET A 111 -1.34 12.56 -0.03
C MET A 111 -1.48 11.91 1.34
N PRO A 112 -2.47 12.31 2.16
CA PRO A 112 -2.75 11.67 3.44
C PRO A 112 -3.07 10.19 3.27
N SER A 113 -2.52 9.37 4.15
CA SER A 113 -2.80 7.94 4.19
C SER A 113 -4.28 7.68 4.46
N GLY A 114 -4.86 6.73 3.73
CA GLY A 114 -6.25 6.30 3.92
C GLY A 114 -7.31 7.14 3.18
N SER A 115 -6.95 8.27 2.55
CA SER A 115 -7.90 9.08 1.78
C SER A 115 -8.31 8.41 0.47
N TYR A 116 -9.56 8.59 0.03
CA TYR A 116 -10.01 8.08 -1.26
C TYR A 116 -9.18 8.66 -2.41
N ALA A 117 -8.76 9.92 -2.29
CA ALA A 117 -7.95 10.62 -3.29
C ALA A 117 -6.58 9.93 -3.50
N LEU A 118 -5.97 9.40 -2.45
CA LEU A 118 -4.73 8.61 -2.54
C LEU A 118 -4.95 7.36 -3.40
N TYR A 119 -6.02 6.60 -3.14
CA TYR A 119 -6.30 5.37 -3.87
C TYR A 119 -6.66 5.65 -5.33
N THR A 120 -7.46 6.69 -5.60
CA THR A 120 -7.79 7.12 -6.96
C THR A 120 -6.53 7.53 -7.73
N ALA A 121 -5.63 8.30 -7.12
CA ALA A 121 -4.36 8.71 -7.75
C ALA A 121 -3.45 7.51 -8.05
N ILE A 122 -3.33 6.54 -7.13
CA ILE A 122 -2.58 5.30 -7.33
C ILE A 122 -3.15 4.50 -8.52
N LEU A 123 -4.47 4.27 -8.51
CA LEU A 123 -5.13 3.46 -9.53
C LEU A 123 -5.10 4.13 -10.91
N ALA A 124 -5.29 5.45 -10.96
CA ALA A 124 -5.15 6.23 -12.19
C ALA A 124 -3.72 6.17 -12.74
N THR A 125 -2.71 6.32 -11.87
CA THR A 125 -1.30 6.21 -12.27
C THR A 125 -1.02 4.84 -12.89
N LEU A 126 -1.46 3.76 -12.23
CA LEU A 126 -1.32 2.39 -12.75
C LEU A 126 -2.07 2.19 -14.08
N ALA A 127 -3.26 2.78 -14.21
CA ALA A 127 -4.06 2.67 -15.44
C ALA A 127 -3.43 3.38 -16.64
N THR A 128 -2.59 4.42 -16.43
CA THR A 128 -1.78 5.00 -17.52
C THR A 128 -0.59 4.13 -17.92
N GLY A 129 -0.27 3.07 -17.14
CA GLY A 129 0.93 2.26 -17.30
C GLY A 129 2.18 2.86 -16.67
N ALA A 130 2.05 3.94 -15.90
CA ALA A 130 3.12 4.52 -15.09
C ALA A 130 3.28 3.77 -13.76
N ALA A 131 4.42 3.95 -13.11
CA ALA A 131 4.67 3.48 -11.76
C ALA A 131 4.42 4.60 -10.76
N TYR A 132 3.83 4.29 -9.60
CA TYR A 132 3.64 5.26 -8.53
C TYR A 132 4.72 5.13 -7.45
N VAL A 133 5.05 6.25 -6.81
CA VAL A 133 6.00 6.36 -5.69
C VAL A 133 5.30 7.12 -4.57
N PRO A 134 4.78 6.44 -3.55
CA PRO A 134 4.00 7.10 -2.51
C PRO A 134 4.89 7.66 -1.41
N VAL A 135 4.53 8.83 -0.91
CA VAL A 135 5.06 9.43 0.31
C VAL A 135 3.88 10.05 1.06
N ASP A 136 3.81 9.83 2.37
CA ASP A 136 2.74 10.40 3.17
C ASP A 136 2.81 11.93 3.19
N ALA A 137 1.64 12.60 3.23
CA ALA A 137 1.59 14.05 3.31
C ALA A 137 2.26 14.59 4.58
N ASP A 138 2.18 13.83 5.67
CA ASP A 138 2.73 14.16 6.98
C ASP A 138 4.24 13.86 7.10
N ASP A 139 4.84 13.17 6.11
CA ASP A 139 6.29 12.93 6.09
C ASP A 139 7.05 14.26 5.90
N PRO A 140 8.23 14.42 6.53
CA PRO A 140 9.09 15.59 6.35
C PRO A 140 9.40 15.87 4.87
N GLU A 141 9.47 17.16 4.50
CA GLU A 141 9.74 17.59 3.11
C GLU A 141 11.06 17.03 2.59
N GLU A 142 12.09 16.96 3.44
CA GLU A 142 13.41 16.42 3.09
C GLU A 142 13.34 14.96 2.72
N ARG A 143 12.48 14.18 3.41
CA ARG A 143 12.23 12.77 3.09
C ARG A 143 11.52 12.63 1.74
N ALA A 144 10.49 13.42 1.51
CA ALA A 144 9.77 13.43 0.25
C ALA A 144 10.69 13.79 -0.92
N ALA A 145 11.51 14.83 -0.76
CA ALA A 145 12.47 15.28 -1.77
C ALA A 145 13.52 14.19 -2.08
N LEU A 146 14.03 13.49 -1.05
CA LEU A 146 14.98 12.40 -1.21
C LEU A 146 14.34 11.23 -2.00
N VAL A 147 13.18 10.73 -1.56
CA VAL A 147 12.50 9.59 -2.19
C VAL A 147 12.14 9.91 -3.66
N PHE A 148 11.58 11.08 -3.91
CA PHE A 148 11.20 11.48 -5.27
C PHE A 148 12.43 11.75 -6.15
N GLY A 149 13.52 12.27 -5.56
CA GLY A 149 14.81 12.48 -6.24
C GLY A 149 15.45 11.16 -6.64
N GLU A 150 15.56 10.20 -5.74
CA GLU A 150 16.12 8.87 -6.03
C GLU A 150 15.27 8.10 -7.04
N ALA A 151 13.94 8.18 -6.91
CA ALA A 151 13.03 7.56 -7.84
C ALA A 151 12.97 8.27 -9.21
N GLN A 152 13.52 9.47 -9.36
CA GLN A 152 13.47 10.27 -10.58
C GLN A 152 12.04 10.44 -11.10
N VAL A 153 11.10 10.80 -10.22
CA VAL A 153 9.70 10.99 -10.59
C VAL A 153 9.56 12.17 -11.55
N VAL A 154 8.76 12.01 -12.60
CA VAL A 154 8.55 13.07 -13.62
C VAL A 154 7.52 14.11 -13.17
N ALA A 155 6.62 13.72 -12.29
CA ALA A 155 5.60 14.58 -11.70
C ALA A 155 5.22 14.06 -10.31
N ILE A 156 4.61 14.91 -9.50
CA ILE A 156 4.11 14.58 -8.15
C ILE A 156 2.65 15.04 -8.08
N ILE A 157 1.76 14.10 -7.73
CA ILE A 157 0.35 14.39 -7.44
C ILE A 157 0.22 14.73 -5.96
N THR A 158 -0.45 15.84 -5.67
CA THR A 158 -0.77 16.30 -4.31
C THR A 158 -2.23 16.68 -4.24
N GLU A 159 -2.78 16.96 -3.05
CA GLU A 159 -4.13 17.50 -2.91
C GLU A 159 -4.32 18.83 -3.66
N ALA A 160 -3.28 19.62 -3.80
CA ALA A 160 -3.31 20.89 -4.55
C ALA A 160 -3.19 20.69 -6.07
N GLY A 161 -2.93 19.47 -6.54
CA GLY A 161 -2.76 19.14 -7.96
C GLY A 161 -1.40 18.55 -8.30
N LEU A 162 -1.02 18.66 -9.59
CA LEU A 162 0.21 18.09 -10.12
C LEU A 162 1.35 19.10 -10.10
N VAL A 163 2.49 18.74 -9.55
CA VAL A 163 3.75 19.50 -9.57
C VAL A 163 4.79 18.78 -10.42
N ARG A 164 5.72 19.52 -11.00
CA ARG A 164 6.86 18.92 -11.71
C ARG A 164 7.75 18.14 -10.75
N GLY A 165 8.13 16.92 -11.14
CA GLY A 165 9.08 16.11 -10.41
C GLY A 165 10.54 16.36 -10.85
N PRO A 166 11.52 15.89 -10.06
CA PRO A 166 12.94 16.05 -10.35
C PRO A 166 13.40 15.34 -11.63
N GLY A 167 12.70 14.30 -12.07
CA GLY A 167 12.98 13.57 -13.31
C GLY A 167 12.35 14.15 -14.57
N SER A 168 11.74 15.35 -14.50
CA SER A 168 10.96 15.95 -15.60
C SER A 168 11.79 16.60 -16.72
N SER A 169 13.06 16.25 -16.87
CA SER A 169 13.96 16.82 -17.88
C SER A 169 13.73 16.33 -19.32
N ARG A 170 12.51 15.94 -19.68
CA ARG A 170 12.12 15.80 -21.08
C ARG A 170 11.73 17.18 -21.62
N GLY A 171 12.74 17.86 -22.18
CA GLY A 171 12.55 19.05 -23.01
C GLY A 171 12.18 18.67 -24.43
#